data_c9d6921209e65ac67bd558b963563457
#
_entry.id   c9d6921209e65ac67bd558b963563457
#
_cell.length_a   1.000
_cell.length_b   1.000
_cell.length_c   1.000
_cell.angle_alpha   90.00
_cell.angle_beta   90.00
_cell.angle_gamma   90.00
#
_symmetry.space_group_name_H-M   'P 1'
#
loop_
_entity.id
_entity.type
_entity.pdbx_description
1 polymer ?
#
loop_
_entity_poly.entity_id
_entity_poly.type
_entity_poly.pdbx_seq_one_letter_code
_entity_poly.pdbx_strand_id
1 'polypeptide(L)'
;TYGTNASVGGTLGVTGVTDLAGNAGPTAGTGITTGTGTIFASTVTHAGGLWHTSILIDLTGLASSGSGDIIGKAGTASSNIGTTTVALNGTILGGKLTCMETPAGGDPDIDLWYADESTGAEDAAITSLSNQVQMLNSGDLAAGSVLGIPVPPAASKFMYLVTGAATNADYTAGKILIEFFGYDA
;
A
#
# COMPACT_ATOMS: atom_id res chain seq x y z
N THR A 1 -8.97 -18.31 -28.53
CA THR A 1 -9.41 -17.58 -27.31
C THR A 1 -9.99 -18.63 -26.37
N TYR A 2 -9.28 -18.94 -25.30
CA TYR A 2 -9.80 -19.84 -24.28
C TYR A 2 -10.74 -19.03 -23.36
N GLY A 3 -11.89 -19.63 -23.02
CA GLY A 3 -12.86 -19.03 -22.11
C GLY A 3 -12.25 -18.81 -20.72
N THR A 4 -12.87 -17.95 -19.94
CA THR A 4 -12.41 -17.43 -18.64
C THR A 4 -12.26 -18.46 -17.52
N ASN A 5 -12.65 -19.73 -17.73
CA ASN A 5 -12.52 -20.80 -16.74
C ASN A 5 -12.11 -22.12 -17.43
N ALA A 6 -10.93 -22.62 -17.13
CA ALA A 6 -10.53 -23.98 -17.43
C ALA A 6 -10.70 -24.84 -16.16
N SER A 7 -11.57 -25.87 -16.22
CA SER A 7 -11.67 -26.88 -15.16
C SER A 7 -10.91 -28.13 -15.61
N VAL A 8 -9.92 -28.52 -14.83
CA VAL A 8 -9.15 -29.74 -15.06
C VAL A 8 -9.49 -30.75 -13.97
N GLY A 9 -10.21 -31.82 -14.36
CA GLY A 9 -10.50 -32.93 -13.45
C GLY A 9 -9.32 -33.91 -13.37
N GLY A 10 -8.23 -33.46 -12.73
CA GLY A 10 -7.01 -34.26 -12.60
C GLY A 10 -5.77 -33.40 -12.40
N THR A 11 -4.58 -33.97 -12.54
CA THR A 11 -3.32 -33.25 -12.41
C THR A 11 -3.10 -32.37 -13.66
N LEU A 12 -3.04 -31.04 -13.47
CA LEU A 12 -2.62 -30.12 -14.51
C LEU A 12 -1.09 -30.13 -14.61
N GLY A 13 -0.56 -30.74 -15.66
CA GLY A 13 0.85 -30.63 -16.01
C GLY A 13 1.07 -29.36 -16.84
N VAL A 14 1.75 -28.36 -16.29
CA VAL A 14 2.11 -27.14 -17.01
C VAL A 14 3.59 -27.20 -17.38
N THR A 15 3.88 -27.31 -18.67
CA THR A 15 5.21 -27.19 -19.23
C THR A 15 5.42 -25.77 -19.74
N GLY A 16 6.13 -24.96 -18.99
CA GLY A 16 6.38 -23.55 -19.30
C GLY A 16 6.20 -22.64 -18.08
N VAL A 17 6.55 -21.38 -18.22
CA VAL A 17 6.27 -20.37 -17.19
C VAL A 17 4.78 -20.09 -17.22
N THR A 18 4.05 -20.61 -16.26
CA THR A 18 2.71 -20.12 -15.96
C THR A 18 2.90 -18.88 -15.10
N ASP A 19 2.57 -17.75 -15.64
CA ASP A 19 2.34 -16.57 -14.83
C ASP A 19 1.06 -16.82 -14.02
N LEU A 20 1.22 -17.41 -12.85
CA LEU A 20 0.16 -17.44 -11.85
C LEU A 20 0.10 -16.03 -11.25
N ALA A 21 -0.41 -15.09 -12.04
CA ALA A 21 -0.68 -13.76 -11.55
C ALA A 21 -1.50 -13.91 -10.27
N GLY A 22 -0.96 -13.44 -9.15
CA GLY A 22 -1.70 -13.36 -7.91
C GLY A 22 -3.02 -12.61 -8.15
N ASN A 23 -4.01 -12.81 -7.30
CA ASN A 23 -5.22 -12.01 -7.35
C ASN A 23 -4.86 -10.53 -7.23
N ALA A 24 -5.62 -9.66 -7.89
CA ALA A 24 -5.45 -8.23 -7.72
C ALA A 24 -5.52 -7.88 -6.22
N GLY A 25 -4.53 -7.15 -5.74
CA GLY A 25 -4.45 -6.71 -4.36
C GLY A 25 -5.33 -5.47 -4.09
N PRO A 26 -5.13 -4.80 -2.95
CA PRO A 26 -5.82 -3.57 -2.62
C PRO A 26 -5.70 -2.53 -3.74
N THR A 27 -6.80 -1.85 -4.05
CA THR A 27 -6.83 -0.81 -5.10
C THR A 27 -6.68 0.56 -4.47
N ALA A 28 -5.67 1.32 -4.90
CA ALA A 28 -5.45 2.67 -4.42
C ALA A 28 -6.48 3.66 -4.98
N GLY A 29 -6.70 4.72 -4.23
CA GLY A 29 -7.49 5.87 -4.67
C GLY A 29 -6.81 6.69 -5.78
N THR A 30 -7.57 7.57 -6.39
CA THR A 30 -7.10 8.41 -7.50
C THR A 30 -5.96 9.36 -7.09
N GLY A 31 -5.92 9.79 -5.83
CA GLY A 31 -4.84 10.62 -5.30
C GLY A 31 -3.46 9.93 -5.27
N ILE A 32 -3.42 8.61 -5.42
CA ILE A 32 -2.16 7.86 -5.57
C ILE A 32 -1.90 7.53 -7.05
N THR A 33 -2.94 7.10 -7.79
CA THR A 33 -2.76 6.53 -9.13
C THR A 33 -2.67 7.56 -10.26
N THR A 34 -3.03 8.82 -10.03
CA THR A 34 -3.01 9.89 -11.04
C THR A 34 -1.72 10.70 -11.10
N GLY A 35 -0.75 10.43 -10.23
CA GLY A 35 0.55 11.10 -10.25
C GLY A 35 1.33 10.79 -11.53
N THR A 36 1.92 11.82 -12.17
CA THR A 36 2.82 11.59 -13.30
C THR A 36 4.06 10.85 -12.82
N GLY A 37 4.30 9.68 -13.36
CA GLY A 37 5.42 8.81 -12.97
C GLY A 37 5.14 7.91 -11.77
N THR A 38 4.04 8.09 -11.06
CA THR A 38 3.68 7.23 -9.91
C THR A 38 3.32 5.84 -10.38
N ILE A 39 4.00 4.83 -9.86
CA ILE A 39 3.69 3.42 -10.07
C ILE A 39 3.07 2.89 -8.79
N PHE A 40 1.87 2.35 -8.90
CA PHE A 40 1.21 1.59 -7.86
C PHE A 40 0.91 0.19 -8.40
N ALA A 41 1.43 -0.82 -7.72
CA ALA A 41 1.14 -2.21 -8.05
C ALA A 41 0.85 -2.99 -6.77
N SER A 42 -0.26 -3.73 -6.76
CA SER A 42 -0.62 -4.57 -5.62
C SER A 42 -1.03 -5.96 -6.07
N THR A 43 -0.65 -6.95 -5.29
CA THR A 43 -1.00 -8.36 -5.51
C THR A 43 -1.33 -9.04 -4.20
N VAL A 44 -2.15 -10.09 -4.30
CA VAL A 44 -2.42 -10.99 -3.20
C VAL A 44 -2.18 -12.41 -3.67
N THR A 45 -1.41 -13.17 -2.92
CA THR A 45 -1.24 -14.61 -3.13
C THR A 45 -1.82 -15.37 -1.95
N HIS A 46 -2.46 -16.50 -2.24
CA HIS A 46 -3.03 -17.40 -1.23
C HIS A 46 -2.55 -18.83 -1.52
N ALA A 47 -1.85 -19.41 -0.59
CA ALA A 47 -1.35 -20.76 -0.71
C ALA A 47 -1.25 -21.44 0.67
N GLY A 48 -1.80 -22.64 0.79
CA GLY A 48 -1.70 -23.44 2.02
C GLY A 48 -2.30 -22.78 3.27
N GLY A 49 -3.38 -22.00 3.10
CA GLY A 49 -4.03 -21.27 4.19
C GLY A 49 -3.31 -19.97 4.61
N LEU A 50 -2.26 -19.58 3.88
CA LEU A 50 -1.51 -18.35 4.13
C LEU A 50 -1.77 -17.33 3.02
N TRP A 51 -1.97 -16.09 3.44
CA TRP A 51 -2.16 -14.93 2.57
C TRP A 51 -0.93 -14.04 2.61
N HIS A 52 -0.48 -13.59 1.44
CA HIS A 52 0.57 -12.59 1.31
C HIS A 52 0.09 -11.47 0.39
N THR A 53 -0.02 -10.28 0.94
CA THR A 53 -0.38 -9.05 0.22
C THR A 53 0.87 -8.22 0.02
N SER A 54 1.11 -7.78 -1.21
CA SER A 54 2.23 -6.92 -1.59
C SER A 54 1.69 -5.64 -2.23
N ILE A 55 2.18 -4.48 -1.79
CA ILE A 55 1.84 -3.16 -2.33
C ILE A 55 3.14 -2.42 -2.61
N LEU A 56 3.46 -2.23 -3.89
CA LEU A 56 4.61 -1.46 -4.36
C LEU A 56 4.16 -0.06 -4.77
N ILE A 57 4.83 0.96 -4.24
CA ILE A 57 4.54 2.36 -4.52
C ILE A 57 5.83 3.07 -4.93
N ASP A 58 5.84 3.65 -6.13
CA ASP A 58 6.82 4.66 -6.53
C ASP A 58 6.27 6.02 -6.14
N LEU A 59 6.99 6.74 -5.29
CA LEU A 59 6.56 8.02 -4.74
C LEU A 59 6.66 9.17 -5.76
N THR A 60 7.40 8.99 -6.85
CA THR A 60 7.66 10.04 -7.85
C THR A 60 6.35 10.66 -8.37
N GLY A 61 6.20 11.96 -8.17
CA GLY A 61 5.01 12.72 -8.57
C GLY A 61 3.89 12.77 -7.52
N LEU A 62 4.06 12.14 -6.36
CA LEU A 62 3.29 12.42 -5.16
C LEU A 62 3.90 13.62 -4.42
N ALA A 63 3.16 14.21 -3.51
CA ALA A 63 3.58 15.33 -2.69
C ALA A 63 3.45 15.00 -1.20
N SER A 64 4.39 15.46 -0.40
CA SER A 64 4.30 15.57 1.05
C SER A 64 3.97 17.02 1.46
N SER A 65 3.46 17.20 2.66
CA SER A 65 3.06 18.50 3.19
C SER A 65 3.47 18.68 4.64
N GLY A 66 2.59 19.20 5.49
CA GLY A 66 2.86 19.34 6.93
C GLY A 66 2.95 17.98 7.64
N SER A 67 3.53 17.99 8.86
CA SER A 67 3.55 16.78 9.70
C SER A 67 2.12 16.32 10.02
N GLY A 68 1.84 15.06 9.78
CA GLY A 68 0.52 14.46 9.94
C GLY A 68 -0.41 14.61 8.75
N ASP A 69 0.06 15.18 7.63
CA ASP A 69 -0.74 15.34 6.43
C ASP A 69 -0.59 14.15 5.48
N ILE A 70 -1.66 13.86 4.75
CA ILE A 70 -1.76 12.73 3.84
C ILE A 70 -0.91 13.00 2.59
N ILE A 71 -0.07 12.03 2.24
CA ILE A 71 0.73 12.02 1.01
C ILE A 71 -0.13 11.57 -0.16
N GLY A 72 -0.07 12.31 -1.26
CA GLY A 72 -0.80 11.99 -2.48
C GLY A 72 -0.41 12.88 -3.63
N LYS A 73 -1.14 12.81 -4.73
CA LYS A 73 -0.99 13.74 -5.85
C LYS A 73 -1.54 15.10 -5.46
N ALA A 74 -0.74 16.15 -5.58
CA ALA A 74 -1.11 17.52 -5.22
C ALA A 74 -2.50 17.92 -5.74
N GLY A 75 -3.34 18.40 -4.83
CA GLY A 75 -4.71 18.85 -5.10
C GLY A 75 -5.71 17.73 -5.43
N THR A 76 -5.41 16.47 -5.12
CA THR A 76 -6.29 15.34 -5.45
C THR A 76 -6.86 14.71 -4.17
N ALA A 77 -8.15 14.39 -4.18
CA ALA A 77 -8.81 13.62 -3.14
C ALA A 77 -8.55 12.11 -3.29
N SER A 78 -8.95 11.34 -2.27
CA SER A 78 -8.84 9.87 -2.26
C SER A 78 -7.40 9.37 -2.42
N SER A 79 -6.51 9.88 -1.57
CA SER A 79 -5.08 9.51 -1.55
C SER A 79 -4.80 8.25 -0.72
N ASN A 80 -5.78 7.35 -0.57
CA ASN A 80 -5.58 6.07 0.10
C ASN A 80 -4.80 5.08 -0.78
N ILE A 81 -4.04 4.19 -0.16
CA ILE A 81 -3.32 3.09 -0.81
C ILE A 81 -4.12 1.78 -0.84
N GLY A 82 -5.41 1.86 -0.69
CA GLY A 82 -6.35 0.75 -0.72
C GLY A 82 -6.84 0.30 0.64
N THR A 83 -7.69 -0.71 0.64
CA THR A 83 -8.27 -1.33 1.84
C THR A 83 -7.96 -2.82 1.87
N THR A 84 -7.86 -3.39 3.06
CA THR A 84 -7.77 -4.82 3.28
C THR A 84 -9.12 -5.39 3.73
N THR A 85 -9.43 -6.60 3.29
CA THR A 85 -10.63 -7.32 3.75
C THR A 85 -10.26 -8.76 4.09
N VAL A 86 -11.03 -9.40 4.96
CA VAL A 86 -10.81 -10.83 5.27
C VAL A 86 -10.94 -11.70 4.01
N ALA A 87 -11.87 -11.36 3.12
CA ALA A 87 -12.09 -12.10 1.87
C ALA A 87 -10.91 -11.98 0.89
N LEU A 88 -10.18 -10.85 0.90
CA LEU A 88 -9.06 -10.60 -0.02
C LEU A 88 -7.71 -10.95 0.60
N ASN A 89 -7.53 -10.78 1.90
CA ASN A 89 -6.23 -10.78 2.56
C ASN A 89 -6.14 -11.80 3.70
N GLY A 90 -7.23 -12.53 3.99
CA GLY A 90 -7.33 -13.33 5.22
C GLY A 90 -7.36 -12.46 6.48
N THR A 91 -7.15 -13.08 7.63
CA THR A 91 -6.91 -12.34 8.88
C THR A 91 -5.44 -11.97 8.96
N ILE A 92 -5.14 -10.67 8.88
CA ILE A 92 -3.76 -10.17 8.84
C ILE A 92 -3.14 -10.30 10.25
N LEU A 93 -1.97 -10.93 10.31
CA LEU A 93 -1.19 -11.14 11.53
C LEU A 93 -0.14 -10.05 11.76
N GLY A 94 0.37 -9.46 10.69
CA GLY A 94 1.43 -8.48 10.74
C GLY A 94 1.91 -8.12 9.34
N GLY A 95 2.94 -7.28 9.28
CA GLY A 95 3.49 -6.84 8.02
C GLY A 95 4.85 -6.18 8.18
N LYS A 96 5.39 -5.72 7.08
CA LYS A 96 6.61 -4.93 7.03
C LYS A 96 6.54 -3.89 5.92
N LEU A 97 7.30 -2.81 6.09
CA LEU A 97 7.61 -1.82 5.08
C LEU A 97 9.09 -1.97 4.72
N THR A 98 9.39 -2.06 3.44
CA THR A 98 10.76 -2.07 2.91
C THR A 98 10.96 -0.83 2.05
N CYS A 99 11.94 0.00 2.39
CA CYS A 99 12.36 1.11 1.53
C CYS A 99 13.33 0.56 0.46
N MET A 100 12.89 0.53 -0.79
CA MET A 100 13.67 0.03 -1.92
C MET A 100 14.52 1.12 -2.56
N GLU A 101 14.05 2.37 -2.49
CA GLU A 101 14.75 3.57 -2.97
C GLU A 101 14.49 4.71 -2.00
N THR A 102 15.55 5.39 -1.58
CA THR A 102 15.44 6.52 -0.64
C THR A 102 14.53 7.60 -1.18
N PRO A 103 13.50 8.05 -0.42
CA PRO A 103 12.69 9.20 -0.81
C PRO A 103 13.53 10.45 -1.01
N ALA A 104 13.26 11.20 -2.07
CA ALA A 104 13.93 12.46 -2.37
C ALA A 104 12.93 13.50 -2.89
N GLY A 105 13.19 14.77 -2.61
CA GLY A 105 12.30 15.89 -2.92
C GLY A 105 11.30 16.13 -1.81
N GLY A 106 10.40 15.19 -1.55
CA GLY A 106 9.47 15.22 -0.42
C GLY A 106 10.09 14.74 0.90
N ASP A 107 9.26 14.61 1.92
CA ASP A 107 9.68 14.20 3.26
C ASP A 107 10.10 12.71 3.28
N PRO A 108 11.29 12.36 3.78
CA PRO A 108 11.70 10.96 3.90
C PRO A 108 11.03 10.22 5.07
N ASP A 109 10.45 10.93 6.03
CA ASP A 109 9.69 10.36 7.14
C ASP A 109 8.25 10.08 6.70
N ILE A 110 7.99 8.82 6.33
CA ILE A 110 6.72 8.39 5.75
C ILE A 110 6.05 7.37 6.66
N ASP A 111 5.08 7.82 7.41
CA ASP A 111 4.28 7.00 8.31
C ASP A 111 3.17 6.23 7.57
N LEU A 112 2.77 5.11 8.13
CA LEU A 112 1.65 4.33 7.63
C LEU A 112 0.47 4.41 8.61
N TRP A 113 -0.70 4.76 8.09
CA TRP A 113 -1.93 4.92 8.87
C TRP A 113 -3.10 4.19 8.21
N TYR A 114 -4.18 3.94 8.97
CA TYR A 114 -5.49 3.62 8.41
C TYR A 114 -6.60 4.50 9.01
N ALA A 115 -7.72 4.62 8.31
CA ALA A 115 -8.92 5.34 8.73
C ALA A 115 -10.19 4.71 8.14
N ASP A 116 -11.37 5.22 8.54
CA ASP A 116 -12.67 4.72 8.04
C ASP A 116 -12.95 5.16 6.61
N GLU A 117 -12.60 6.39 6.27
CA GLU A 117 -12.95 7.02 4.99
C GLU A 117 -11.91 6.73 3.90
N SER A 118 -12.39 6.60 2.66
CA SER A 118 -11.55 6.51 1.45
C SER A 118 -11.19 7.88 0.84
N THR A 119 -11.74 8.97 1.40
CA THR A 119 -11.77 10.29 0.76
C THR A 119 -10.67 11.24 1.23
N GLY A 120 -9.75 10.77 2.08
CA GLY A 120 -8.63 11.58 2.53
C GLY A 120 -7.87 12.19 1.34
N ALA A 121 -7.83 13.52 1.29
CA ALA A 121 -7.15 14.27 0.24
C ALA A 121 -5.66 14.43 0.58
N GLU A 122 -4.83 14.63 -0.43
CA GLU A 122 -3.48 15.14 -0.24
C GLU A 122 -3.53 16.47 0.51
N ASP A 123 -2.52 16.75 1.36
CA ASP A 123 -2.41 17.94 2.22
C ASP A 123 -3.49 18.06 3.32
N ALA A 124 -4.39 17.08 3.44
CA ALA A 124 -5.32 17.05 4.56
C ALA A 124 -4.70 16.31 5.76
N ALA A 125 -4.87 16.85 6.96
CA ALA A 125 -4.42 16.18 8.16
C ALA A 125 -5.12 14.82 8.31
N ILE A 126 -4.36 13.74 8.56
CA ILE A 126 -4.93 12.40 8.78
C ILE A 126 -5.93 12.39 9.94
N THR A 127 -5.74 13.27 10.91
CA THR A 127 -6.65 13.43 12.06
C THR A 127 -8.01 14.02 11.70
N SER A 128 -8.21 14.49 10.46
CA SER A 128 -9.52 14.90 9.97
C SER A 128 -10.43 13.70 9.60
N LEU A 129 -9.86 12.50 9.48
CA LEU A 129 -10.59 11.27 9.21
C LEU A 129 -11.02 10.58 10.53
N SER A 130 -12.05 9.73 10.45
CA SER A 130 -12.59 9.02 11.61
C SER A 130 -11.80 7.75 11.92
N ASN A 131 -11.65 7.43 13.20
CA ASN A 131 -11.03 6.20 13.69
C ASN A 131 -9.64 5.92 13.06
N GLN A 132 -8.86 6.98 12.87
CA GLN A 132 -7.51 6.86 12.35
C GLN A 132 -6.58 6.20 13.38
N VAL A 133 -5.70 5.34 12.91
CA VAL A 133 -4.71 4.65 13.72
C VAL A 133 -3.38 4.61 12.98
N GLN A 134 -2.31 4.98 13.67
CA GLN A 134 -0.95 4.83 13.16
C GLN A 134 -0.52 3.36 13.21
N MET A 135 -0.23 2.79 12.04
CA MET A 135 0.23 1.42 11.88
C MET A 135 1.74 1.31 12.08
N LEU A 136 2.47 2.31 11.59
CA LEU A 136 3.92 2.41 11.65
C LEU A 136 4.32 3.89 11.72
N ASN A 137 5.19 4.21 12.65
CA ASN A 137 6.01 5.43 12.64
C ASN A 137 7.38 5.02 12.12
N SER A 138 7.74 5.51 10.94
CA SER A 138 8.93 5.00 10.25
C SER A 138 10.21 5.75 10.60
N GLY A 139 10.11 7.04 10.91
CA GLY A 139 11.25 7.94 10.83
C GLY A 139 11.78 8.04 9.39
N ASP A 140 12.92 8.69 9.21
CA ASP A 140 13.51 8.87 7.88
C ASP A 140 13.85 7.53 7.21
N LEU A 141 13.20 7.27 6.08
CA LEU A 141 13.43 6.07 5.28
C LEU A 141 14.70 6.21 4.43
N ALA A 142 15.51 5.16 4.43
CA ALA A 142 16.68 5.03 3.55
C ALA A 142 16.62 3.69 2.80
N ALA A 143 17.14 3.64 1.59
CA ALA A 143 17.17 2.41 0.80
C ALA A 143 17.80 1.25 1.59
N GLY A 144 17.13 0.11 1.62
CA GLY A 144 17.48 -1.07 2.40
C GLY A 144 16.89 -1.12 3.80
N SER A 145 16.21 -0.06 4.29
CA SER A 145 15.47 -0.12 5.55
C SER A 145 14.33 -1.12 5.47
N VAL A 146 14.19 -1.97 6.49
CA VAL A 146 13.09 -2.91 6.66
C VAL A 146 12.49 -2.73 8.05
N LEU A 147 11.26 -2.27 8.11
CA LEU A 147 10.55 -1.95 9.35
C LEU A 147 9.35 -2.88 9.53
N GLY A 148 9.21 -3.49 10.70
CA GLY A 148 8.01 -4.25 11.05
C GLY A 148 6.83 -3.29 11.27
N ILE A 149 5.65 -3.65 10.81
CA ILE A 149 4.42 -2.90 11.05
C ILE A 149 3.81 -3.42 12.36
N PRO A 150 3.89 -2.66 13.47
CA PRO A 150 3.48 -3.14 14.78
C PRO A 150 1.96 -3.22 14.95
N VAL A 151 1.22 -2.43 14.18
CA VAL A 151 -0.25 -2.43 14.19
C VAL A 151 -0.73 -2.79 12.79
N PRO A 152 -1.20 -4.03 12.56
CA PRO A 152 -1.73 -4.42 11.24
C PRO A 152 -3.02 -3.66 10.93
N PRO A 153 -3.35 -3.48 9.63
CA PRO A 153 -4.58 -2.79 9.25
C PRO A 153 -5.81 -3.57 9.72
N ALA A 154 -6.76 -2.89 10.33
CA ALA A 154 -8.06 -3.47 10.60
C ALA A 154 -8.83 -3.71 9.29
N ALA A 155 -9.62 -4.77 9.23
CA ALA A 155 -10.42 -5.10 8.05
C ALA A 155 -11.37 -3.96 7.67
N SER A 156 -11.51 -3.71 6.38
CA SER A 156 -12.37 -2.69 5.80
C SER A 156 -11.99 -1.24 6.14
N LYS A 157 -10.73 -1.01 6.56
CA LYS A 157 -10.15 0.33 6.73
C LYS A 157 -9.31 0.71 5.53
N PHE A 158 -9.25 1.99 5.23
CA PHE A 158 -8.43 2.54 4.15
C PHE A 158 -7.06 2.95 4.68
N MET A 159 -6.01 2.54 4.01
CA MET A 159 -4.62 2.82 4.40
C MET A 159 -4.12 4.09 3.70
N TYR A 160 -3.24 4.82 4.39
CA TYR A 160 -2.68 6.09 3.93
C TYR A 160 -1.19 6.15 4.21
N LEU A 161 -0.46 6.81 3.31
CA LEU A 161 0.87 7.33 3.59
C LEU A 161 0.71 8.73 4.19
N VAL A 162 1.45 9.03 5.23
CA VAL A 162 1.35 10.29 5.98
C VAL A 162 2.75 10.84 6.23
N THR A 163 2.92 12.14 6.08
CA THR A 163 4.17 12.84 6.33
C THR A 163 4.47 12.82 7.84
N GLY A 164 5.60 12.27 8.25
CA GLY A 164 6.01 12.22 9.66
C GLY A 164 6.63 13.54 10.14
N ALA A 165 7.47 14.15 9.32
CA ALA A 165 8.06 15.48 9.59
C ALA A 165 7.31 16.58 8.80
N ALA A 166 7.96 17.66 8.40
CA ALA A 166 7.28 18.81 7.80
C ALA A 166 8.03 19.33 6.56
N THR A 167 8.16 18.49 5.55
CA THR A 167 8.72 18.88 4.26
C THR A 167 7.60 18.97 3.22
N ASN A 168 7.24 20.17 2.81
CA ASN A 168 6.23 20.41 1.77
C ASN A 168 6.91 20.48 0.40
N ALA A 169 6.90 19.35 -0.31
CA ALA A 169 7.48 19.26 -1.66
C ALA A 169 7.04 17.99 -2.40
N ASP A 170 7.19 18.01 -3.71
CA ASP A 170 6.95 16.84 -4.57
C ASP A 170 8.11 15.85 -4.46
N TYR A 171 7.78 14.56 -4.38
CA TYR A 171 8.77 13.49 -4.49
C TYR A 171 9.31 13.41 -5.91
N THR A 172 10.62 13.39 -6.02
CA THR A 172 11.36 13.19 -7.28
C THR A 172 11.95 11.78 -7.41
N ALA A 173 12.00 11.04 -6.30
CA ALA A 173 12.39 9.64 -6.22
C ALA A 173 11.83 9.01 -4.95
N GLY A 174 11.90 7.69 -4.86
CA GLY A 174 11.53 6.90 -3.71
C GLY A 174 10.63 5.74 -4.08
N LYS A 175 10.94 4.55 -3.55
CA LYS A 175 10.11 3.35 -3.72
C LYS A 175 9.98 2.62 -2.41
N ILE A 176 8.75 2.28 -2.07
CA ILE A 176 8.43 1.51 -0.87
C ILE A 176 7.62 0.27 -1.25
N LEU A 177 7.92 -0.82 -0.57
CA LEU A 177 7.16 -2.07 -0.64
C LEU A 177 6.54 -2.32 0.73
N ILE A 178 5.21 -2.41 0.78
CA ILE A 178 4.46 -2.78 1.97
C ILE A 178 3.95 -4.20 1.79
N GLU A 179 4.18 -5.05 2.78
CA GLU A 179 3.78 -6.45 2.74
C GLU A 179 2.99 -6.80 4.00
N PHE A 180 1.88 -7.51 3.84
CA PHE A 180 1.10 -8.07 4.94
C PHE A 180 1.02 -9.59 4.81
N PHE A 181 1.00 -10.24 5.96
CA PHE A 181 0.89 -11.70 6.08
C PHE A 181 -0.36 -12.03 6.87
N GLY A 182 -1.20 -12.88 6.30
CA GLY A 182 -2.47 -13.30 6.89
C GLY A 182 -2.66 -14.81 6.83
N TYR A 183 -3.76 -15.29 7.40
CA TYR A 183 -4.18 -16.69 7.38
C TYR A 183 -5.68 -16.79 7.13
N ASP A 184 -6.11 -18.00 6.74
CA ASP A 184 -7.54 -18.32 6.65
C ASP A 184 -8.17 -18.31 8.05
N ALA A 185 -9.30 -17.61 8.21
CA ALA A 185 -10.04 -17.50 9.46
C ALA A 185 -11.10 -18.60 9.57
#